data_694bd03a72ec37b52d47594ff605049e
#
_entry.id   694bd03a72ec37b52d47594ff605049e
#
_cell.length_a   1.000
_cell.length_b   1.000
_cell.length_c   1.000
_cell.angle_alpha   90.00
_cell.angle_beta   90.00
_cell.angle_gamma   90.00
#
_symmetry.space_group_name_H-M   'P 1'
#
loop_
_entity.id
_entity.type
_entity.pdbx_description
1 polymer ?
#
loop_
_entity_poly.entity_id
_entity_poly.type
_entity_poly.pdbx_seq_one_letter_code
_entity_poly.pdbx_strand_id
1 'polypeptide(L)'
;EAGHTVDVIGPKEGETYVGKHGYPQKAELSAKDAKAKNYDLVIIPGGTSPDHMRRSEHMVAFVREAVKLKKPLAAICHGPWMLCSTDVLKGTRATSYMSIVDDVRNAGANWVDEACVVDSKSGRSTVITSRTPDDLGAFMKAILSLIETGSAQGTKGKPVAPGWVK
;
A
#
# COMPACT_ATOMS: atom_id res chain seq x y z
N GLU A 1 -8.03 -7.23 15.61
CA GLU A 1 -9.30 -7.98 15.77
C GLU A 1 -9.25 -9.35 15.07
N ALA A 2 -8.54 -9.47 13.93
CA ALA A 2 -8.39 -10.76 13.22
C ALA A 2 -7.27 -11.66 13.79
N GLY A 3 -6.60 -11.27 14.87
CA GLY A 3 -5.59 -12.09 15.56
C GLY A 3 -4.19 -12.05 14.94
N HIS A 4 -3.95 -11.21 13.96
CA HIS A 4 -2.62 -11.05 13.36
C HIS A 4 -1.73 -10.11 14.20
N THR A 5 -0.43 -10.36 14.21
CA THR A 5 0.57 -9.45 14.79
C THR A 5 0.93 -8.38 13.76
N VAL A 6 1.06 -7.14 14.22
CA VAL A 6 1.39 -5.98 13.37
C VAL A 6 2.52 -5.20 14.01
N ASP A 7 3.59 -4.97 13.27
CA ASP A 7 4.67 -4.05 13.64
C ASP A 7 4.49 -2.72 12.92
N VAL A 8 4.56 -1.62 13.65
CA VAL A 8 4.55 -0.29 13.05
C VAL A 8 5.98 0.15 12.77
N ILE A 9 6.31 0.21 11.47
CA ILE A 9 7.65 0.56 10.99
C ILE A 9 7.66 2.03 10.57
N GLY A 10 8.61 2.79 11.11
CA GLY A 10 8.82 4.19 10.78
C GLY A 10 10.27 4.50 10.38
N PRO A 11 10.57 5.74 9.98
CA PRO A 11 11.94 6.18 9.74
C PRO A 11 12.86 5.98 10.95
N LYS A 12 12.31 6.12 12.17
CA LYS A 12 13.05 6.04 13.42
C LYS A 12 12.22 5.32 14.49
N GLU A 13 12.82 4.32 15.13
CA GLU A 13 12.21 3.58 16.24
C GLU A 13 11.90 4.50 17.43
N GLY A 14 10.78 4.24 18.09
CA GLY A 14 10.33 4.96 19.26
C GLY A 14 9.76 6.36 19.00
N GLU A 15 9.90 6.89 17.78
CA GLU A 15 9.34 8.18 17.39
C GLU A 15 7.83 8.09 17.19
N THR A 16 7.11 9.12 17.66
CA THR A 16 5.66 9.22 17.49
C THR A 16 5.34 10.15 16.33
N TYR A 17 4.61 9.62 15.36
CA TYR A 17 4.10 10.36 14.20
C TYR A 17 2.63 10.67 14.41
N VAL A 18 2.22 11.89 14.04
CA VAL A 18 0.83 12.32 14.20
C VAL A 18 0.14 12.32 12.84
N GLY A 19 -0.94 11.58 12.74
CA GLY A 19 -1.75 11.51 11.52
C GLY A 19 -2.56 12.79 11.27
N LYS A 20 -3.17 12.89 10.08
CA LYS A 20 -3.96 14.05 9.62
C LYS A 20 -5.03 14.51 10.62
N HIS A 21 -5.62 13.58 11.38
CA HIS A 21 -6.70 13.84 12.33
C HIS A 21 -6.22 13.88 13.80
N GLY A 22 -4.92 14.06 14.03
CA GLY A 22 -4.35 14.19 15.36
C GLY A 22 -4.07 12.86 16.09
N TYR A 23 -4.35 11.72 15.49
CA TYR A 23 -4.05 10.43 16.13
C TYR A 23 -2.55 10.14 16.10
N PRO A 24 -1.93 9.95 17.28
CA PRO A 24 -0.52 9.58 17.37
C PRO A 24 -0.33 8.10 17.08
N GLN A 25 0.75 7.78 16.38
CA GLN A 25 1.19 6.41 16.17
C GLN A 25 2.70 6.33 16.41
N LYS A 26 3.10 5.51 17.38
CA LYS A 26 4.51 5.26 17.69
C LYS A 26 5.07 4.22 16.72
N ALA A 27 6.25 4.48 16.16
CA ALA A 27 7.00 3.47 15.43
C ALA A 27 7.66 2.49 16.42
N GLU A 28 7.43 1.20 16.24
CA GLU A 28 7.97 0.12 17.05
C GLU A 28 9.33 -0.33 16.56
N LEU A 29 9.56 -0.18 15.25
CA LEU A 29 10.82 -0.50 14.59
C LEU A 29 11.24 0.62 13.62
N SER A 30 12.55 0.78 13.45
CA SER A 30 13.07 1.59 12.37
C SER A 30 13.08 0.80 11.06
N ALA A 31 12.83 1.45 9.92
CA ALA A 31 12.95 0.82 8.61
C ALA A 31 14.38 0.36 8.30
N LYS A 32 15.39 0.93 8.97
CA LYS A 32 16.80 0.50 8.87
C LYS A 32 16.99 -0.90 9.41
N ASP A 33 16.31 -1.24 10.51
CA ASP A 33 16.50 -2.50 11.26
C ASP A 33 15.46 -3.56 10.87
N ALA A 34 14.29 -3.12 10.39
CA ALA A 34 13.25 -4.00 9.88
C ALA A 34 13.75 -4.81 8.66
N LYS A 35 13.36 -6.08 8.60
CA LYS A 35 13.70 -6.99 7.48
C LYS A 35 12.42 -7.49 6.83
N ALA A 36 12.21 -7.18 5.56
CA ALA A 36 10.98 -7.53 4.84
C ALA A 36 10.69 -9.05 4.81
N LYS A 37 11.72 -9.88 4.92
CA LYS A 37 11.58 -11.35 4.99
C LYS A 37 10.76 -11.84 6.19
N ASN A 38 10.71 -11.06 7.27
CA ASN A 38 10.03 -11.41 8.51
C ASN A 38 8.52 -11.15 8.48
N TYR A 39 8.00 -10.54 7.41
CA TYR A 39 6.59 -10.17 7.28
C TYR A 39 5.92 -10.97 6.18
N ASP A 40 4.66 -11.33 6.39
CA ASP A 40 3.83 -12.02 5.41
C ASP A 40 3.22 -11.03 4.41
N LEU A 41 3.03 -9.77 4.82
CA LEU A 41 2.47 -8.70 4.02
C LEU A 41 2.95 -7.33 4.54
N VAL A 42 3.11 -6.36 3.65
CA VAL A 42 3.42 -4.97 3.99
C VAL A 42 2.23 -4.09 3.65
N ILE A 43 1.72 -3.35 4.63
CA ILE A 43 0.65 -2.37 4.45
C ILE A 43 1.25 -0.96 4.43
N ILE A 44 0.89 -0.18 3.42
CA ILE A 44 1.33 1.20 3.23
C ILE A 44 0.11 2.11 3.41
N PRO A 45 0.05 2.90 4.48
CA PRO A 45 -1.05 3.81 4.74
C PRO A 45 -1.07 4.99 3.77
N GLY A 46 -2.17 5.72 3.77
CA GLY A 46 -2.36 6.94 2.99
C GLY A 46 -2.06 8.22 3.75
N GLY A 47 -2.83 9.25 3.45
CA GLY A 47 -2.60 10.62 3.94
C GLY A 47 -1.34 11.22 3.34
N THR A 48 -0.65 12.09 4.08
CA THR A 48 0.65 12.68 3.68
C THR A 48 1.84 11.78 4.02
N SER A 49 1.62 10.68 4.74
CA SER A 49 2.69 9.76 5.17
C SER A 49 3.55 9.25 4.02
N PRO A 50 3.01 8.83 2.86
CA PRO A 50 3.83 8.33 1.75
C PRO A 50 4.83 9.36 1.21
N ASP A 51 4.47 10.65 1.18
CA ASP A 51 5.40 11.71 0.80
C ASP A 51 6.57 11.78 1.78
N HIS A 52 6.30 11.79 3.08
CA HIS A 52 7.34 11.79 4.11
C HIS A 52 8.17 10.51 4.10
N MET A 53 7.55 9.34 3.95
CA MET A 53 8.25 8.06 3.88
C MET A 53 9.23 7.99 2.71
N ARG A 54 8.88 8.54 1.56
CA ARG A 54 9.76 8.58 0.36
C ARG A 54 11.02 9.42 0.55
N ARG A 55 11.06 10.31 1.54
CA ARG A 55 12.25 11.08 1.91
C ARG A 55 13.26 10.26 2.71
N SER A 56 12.86 9.11 3.22
CA SER A 56 13.72 8.19 3.97
C SER A 56 14.23 7.07 3.05
N GLU A 57 15.53 7.02 2.81
CA GLU A 57 16.17 5.96 2.02
C GLU A 57 15.89 4.58 2.61
N HIS A 58 15.86 4.46 3.93
CA HIS A 58 15.58 3.18 4.60
C HIS A 58 14.15 2.70 4.41
N MET A 59 13.16 3.63 4.43
CA MET A 59 11.76 3.28 4.14
C MET A 59 11.61 2.79 2.69
N VAL A 60 12.22 3.49 1.73
CA VAL A 60 12.22 3.08 0.33
C VAL A 60 12.94 1.75 0.13
N ALA A 61 14.08 1.56 0.79
CA ALA A 61 14.86 0.33 0.72
C ALA A 61 14.07 -0.88 1.27
N PHE A 62 13.37 -0.71 2.40
CA PHE A 62 12.52 -1.74 2.99
C PHE A 62 11.40 -2.20 2.02
N VAL A 63 10.70 -1.25 1.38
CA VAL A 63 9.65 -1.59 0.40
C VAL A 63 10.25 -2.25 -0.84
N ARG A 64 11.43 -1.79 -1.32
CA ARG A 64 12.16 -2.44 -2.42
C ARG A 64 12.59 -3.88 -2.07
N GLU A 65 13.02 -4.11 -0.83
CA GLU A 65 13.34 -5.46 -0.34
C GLU A 65 12.09 -6.35 -0.37
N ALA A 66 10.94 -5.84 0.10
CA ALA A 66 9.67 -6.57 0.05
C ALA A 66 9.30 -6.96 -1.40
N VAL A 67 9.43 -6.03 -2.36
CA VAL A 67 9.20 -6.30 -3.79
C VAL A 67 10.17 -7.37 -4.30
N LYS A 68 11.47 -7.26 -4.00
CA LYS A 68 12.50 -8.24 -4.41
C LYS A 68 12.20 -9.64 -3.88
N LEU A 69 11.71 -9.71 -2.64
CA LEU A 69 11.32 -10.97 -1.99
C LEU A 69 9.91 -11.45 -2.40
N LYS A 70 9.25 -10.72 -3.31
CA LYS A 70 7.89 -11.01 -3.78
C LYS A 70 6.85 -11.05 -2.66
N LYS A 71 7.08 -10.30 -1.58
CA LYS A 71 6.11 -10.17 -0.51
C LYS A 71 4.87 -9.44 -1.02
N PRO A 72 3.66 -9.81 -0.56
CA PRO A 72 2.46 -9.04 -0.83
C PRO A 72 2.57 -7.61 -0.30
N LEU A 73 2.04 -6.67 -1.09
CA LEU A 73 2.02 -5.24 -0.77
C LEU A 73 0.59 -4.73 -0.84
N ALA A 74 0.14 -4.05 0.19
CA ALA A 74 -1.17 -3.42 0.23
C ALA A 74 -1.02 -1.92 0.45
N ALA A 75 -1.61 -1.09 -0.41
CA ALA A 75 -1.48 0.36 -0.35
C ALA A 75 -2.82 1.07 -0.58
N ILE A 76 -3.17 2.01 0.31
CA ILE A 76 -4.44 2.73 0.23
C ILE A 76 -4.22 4.23 0.05
N CYS A 77 -5.14 4.88 -0.68
CA CYS A 77 -5.20 6.33 -0.86
C CYS A 77 -3.94 6.86 -1.56
N HIS A 78 -3.09 7.64 -0.86
CA HIS A 78 -1.78 8.08 -1.35
C HIS A 78 -0.67 7.02 -1.14
N GLY A 79 -0.97 5.89 -0.47
CA GLY A 79 -0.03 4.79 -0.25
C GLY A 79 0.73 4.33 -1.51
N PRO A 80 0.08 4.21 -2.68
CA PRO A 80 0.74 3.86 -3.93
C PRO A 80 1.91 4.77 -4.34
N TRP A 81 2.05 5.99 -3.82
CA TRP A 81 3.25 6.81 -4.02
C TRP A 81 4.54 6.11 -3.56
N MET A 82 4.49 5.34 -2.46
CA MET A 82 5.64 4.51 -2.06
C MET A 82 5.97 3.46 -3.11
N LEU A 83 4.95 2.88 -3.75
CA LEU A 83 5.12 1.88 -4.80
C LEU A 83 5.72 2.51 -6.07
N CYS A 84 5.46 3.79 -6.35
CA CYS A 84 6.10 4.53 -7.46
C CYS A 84 7.63 4.60 -7.31
N SER A 85 8.16 4.47 -6.08
CA SER A 85 9.61 4.43 -5.82
C SER A 85 10.21 3.04 -6.05
N THR A 86 9.44 2.09 -6.57
CA THR A 86 9.81 0.71 -6.88
C THR A 86 9.41 0.35 -8.31
N ASP A 87 9.81 -0.84 -8.78
CA ASP A 87 9.41 -1.33 -10.09
C ASP A 87 8.11 -2.15 -10.06
N VAL A 88 7.45 -2.29 -8.91
CA VAL A 88 6.31 -3.20 -8.74
C VAL A 88 5.08 -2.79 -9.54
N LEU A 89 4.94 -1.49 -9.83
CA LEU A 89 3.80 -0.96 -10.59
C LEU A 89 3.90 -1.20 -12.09
N LYS A 90 5.07 -1.51 -12.66
CA LYS A 90 5.22 -1.73 -14.11
C LYS A 90 4.34 -2.88 -14.58
N GLY A 91 3.33 -2.55 -15.42
CA GLY A 91 2.35 -3.50 -15.94
C GLY A 91 1.40 -4.08 -14.88
N THR A 92 1.39 -3.54 -13.65
CA THR A 92 0.46 -3.93 -12.59
C THR A 92 -0.85 -3.17 -12.73
N ARG A 93 -1.97 -3.87 -12.57
CA ARG A 93 -3.28 -3.25 -12.45
C ARG A 93 -3.41 -2.68 -11.04
N ALA A 94 -3.68 -1.38 -10.92
CA ALA A 94 -3.72 -0.70 -9.62
C ALA A 94 -4.74 0.43 -9.60
N THR A 95 -5.13 0.84 -8.40
CA THR A 95 -5.88 2.06 -8.13
C THR A 95 -5.16 2.90 -7.09
N SER A 96 -5.62 4.12 -6.88
CA SER A 96 -5.07 5.07 -5.91
C SER A 96 -6.05 6.19 -5.63
N TYR A 97 -5.71 7.07 -4.70
CA TYR A 97 -6.38 8.36 -4.59
C TYR A 97 -6.22 9.15 -5.90
N MET A 98 -7.27 9.89 -6.27
CA MET A 98 -7.37 10.55 -7.58
C MET A 98 -6.23 11.53 -7.89
N SER A 99 -5.72 12.23 -6.89
CA SER A 99 -4.69 13.26 -7.13
C SER A 99 -3.32 12.69 -7.53
N ILE A 100 -3.10 11.37 -7.36
CA ILE A 100 -1.83 10.71 -7.71
C ILE A 100 -1.95 9.73 -8.89
N VAL A 101 -3.04 9.82 -9.63
CA VAL A 101 -3.30 8.95 -10.80
C VAL A 101 -2.17 9.01 -11.81
N ASP A 102 -1.73 10.24 -12.13
CA ASP A 102 -0.66 10.44 -13.11
C ASP A 102 0.67 9.87 -12.63
N ASP A 103 0.99 10.01 -11.34
CA ASP A 103 2.20 9.41 -10.75
C ASP A 103 2.19 7.90 -10.86
N VAL A 104 1.04 7.27 -10.54
CA VAL A 104 0.87 5.82 -10.59
C VAL A 104 0.94 5.31 -12.04
N ARG A 105 0.33 6.03 -13.00
CA ARG A 105 0.44 5.72 -14.43
C ARG A 105 1.87 5.89 -14.94
N ASN A 106 2.53 6.99 -14.59
CA ASN A 106 3.92 7.25 -14.97
C ASN A 106 4.90 6.21 -14.40
N ALA A 107 4.56 5.61 -13.24
CA ALA A 107 5.29 4.46 -12.70
C ALA A 107 5.02 3.14 -13.46
N GLY A 108 4.18 3.17 -14.50
CA GLY A 108 3.90 2.05 -15.40
C GLY A 108 2.70 1.20 -15.02
N ALA A 109 1.84 1.66 -14.10
CA ALA A 109 0.63 0.92 -13.74
C ALA A 109 -0.48 1.07 -14.78
N ASN A 110 -1.27 0.01 -14.93
CA ASN A 110 -2.57 0.03 -15.59
C ASN A 110 -3.61 0.51 -14.57
N TRP A 111 -3.73 1.82 -14.40
CA TRP A 111 -4.61 2.40 -13.38
C TRP A 111 -6.09 2.24 -13.75
N VAL A 112 -6.90 1.86 -12.77
CA VAL A 112 -8.35 1.71 -12.88
C VAL A 112 -9.03 2.34 -11.67
N ASP A 113 -10.24 2.88 -11.87
CA ASP A 113 -11.06 3.44 -10.79
C ASP A 113 -11.96 2.35 -10.19
N GLU A 114 -11.43 1.63 -9.21
CA GLU A 114 -12.15 0.59 -8.47
C GLU A 114 -11.87 0.70 -6.98
N ALA A 115 -12.83 0.33 -6.15
CA ALA A 115 -12.71 0.43 -4.69
C ALA A 115 -11.51 -0.36 -4.13
N CYS A 116 -11.27 -1.55 -4.68
CA CYS A 116 -10.11 -2.36 -4.34
C CYS A 116 -9.65 -3.16 -5.57
N VAL A 117 -8.39 -3.02 -5.91
CA VAL A 117 -7.75 -3.73 -7.01
C VAL A 117 -6.74 -4.72 -6.43
N VAL A 118 -6.80 -5.95 -6.89
CA VAL A 118 -5.82 -7.00 -6.60
C VAL A 118 -5.18 -7.42 -7.92
N ASP A 119 -3.86 -7.33 -7.99
CA ASP A 119 -3.06 -7.89 -9.09
C ASP A 119 -2.13 -8.96 -8.51
N SER A 120 -2.38 -10.22 -8.89
CA SER A 120 -1.65 -11.41 -8.43
C SER A 120 -1.09 -12.16 -9.63
N LYS A 121 -0.05 -11.63 -10.25
CA LYS A 121 0.62 -12.27 -11.38
C LYS A 121 1.70 -13.22 -10.89
N SER A 122 1.75 -14.42 -11.48
CA SER A 122 2.78 -15.41 -11.15
C SER A 122 4.19 -14.82 -11.26
N GLY A 123 5.02 -15.11 -10.29
CA GLY A 123 6.43 -14.68 -10.26
C GLY A 123 6.66 -13.25 -9.75
N ARG A 124 5.61 -12.53 -9.34
CA ARG A 124 5.68 -11.15 -8.82
C ARG A 124 5.03 -11.03 -7.45
N SER A 125 5.21 -9.89 -6.79
CA SER A 125 4.43 -9.53 -5.60
C SER A 125 2.96 -9.43 -5.94
N THR A 126 2.09 -9.94 -5.09
CA THR A 126 0.67 -9.57 -5.11
C THR A 126 0.56 -8.11 -4.63
N VAL A 127 -0.12 -7.29 -5.42
CA VAL A 127 -0.35 -5.87 -5.11
C VAL A 127 -1.84 -5.63 -4.89
N ILE A 128 -2.19 -5.14 -3.70
CA ILE A 128 -3.55 -4.75 -3.33
C ILE A 128 -3.58 -3.23 -3.21
N THR A 129 -4.44 -2.56 -3.95
CA THR A 129 -4.56 -1.10 -3.87
C THR A 129 -6.02 -0.67 -3.67
N SER A 130 -6.22 0.46 -3.01
CA SER A 130 -7.53 1.04 -2.73
C SER A 130 -7.49 2.56 -2.78
N ARG A 131 -8.64 3.22 -3.00
CA ARG A 131 -8.71 4.66 -3.32
C ARG A 131 -8.77 5.56 -2.10
N THR A 132 -9.70 5.28 -1.19
CA THR A 132 -10.06 6.18 -0.10
C THR A 132 -10.42 5.40 1.16
N PRO A 133 -10.51 6.06 2.33
CA PRO A 133 -10.98 5.42 3.56
C PRO A 133 -12.37 4.78 3.44
N ASP A 134 -13.23 5.27 2.54
CA ASP A 134 -14.56 4.70 2.30
C ASP A 134 -14.49 3.27 1.75
N ASP A 135 -13.37 2.94 1.11
CA ASP A 135 -13.09 1.62 0.53
C ASP A 135 -12.40 0.65 1.51
N LEU A 136 -12.15 1.04 2.77
CA LEU A 136 -11.43 0.24 3.78
C LEU A 136 -12.01 -1.16 3.97
N GLY A 137 -13.35 -1.32 3.89
CA GLY A 137 -13.98 -2.62 4.02
C GLY A 137 -13.55 -3.59 2.93
N ALA A 138 -13.52 -3.14 1.66
CA ALA A 138 -13.08 -3.93 0.52
C ALA A 138 -11.57 -4.22 0.59
N PHE A 139 -10.78 -3.21 0.98
CA PHE A 139 -9.33 -3.30 1.13
C PHE A 139 -8.93 -4.33 2.18
N MET A 140 -9.50 -4.24 3.40
CA MET A 140 -9.21 -5.18 4.49
C MET A 140 -9.70 -6.59 4.19
N LYS A 141 -10.86 -6.74 3.55
CA LYS A 141 -11.34 -8.05 3.11
C LYS A 141 -10.36 -8.74 2.16
N ALA A 142 -9.80 -8.00 1.20
CA ALA A 142 -8.81 -8.55 0.27
C ALA A 142 -7.51 -8.94 1.00
N ILE A 143 -7.03 -8.12 1.95
CA ILE A 143 -5.84 -8.39 2.75
C ILE A 143 -6.03 -9.65 3.59
N LEU A 144 -7.09 -9.72 4.37
CA LEU A 144 -7.37 -10.86 5.26
C LEU A 144 -7.54 -12.16 4.45
N SER A 145 -8.29 -12.10 3.34
CA SER A 145 -8.43 -13.25 2.45
C SER A 145 -7.07 -13.74 1.93
N LEU A 146 -6.17 -12.81 1.54
CA LEU A 146 -4.84 -13.19 1.07
C LEU A 146 -4.02 -13.89 2.16
N ILE A 147 -4.04 -13.37 3.39
CA ILE A 147 -3.28 -13.94 4.51
C ILE A 147 -3.83 -15.32 4.90
N GLU A 148 -5.16 -15.46 4.96
CA GLU A 148 -5.81 -16.67 5.44
C GLU A 148 -5.85 -17.80 4.40
N THR A 149 -6.01 -17.47 3.13
CA THR A 149 -6.25 -18.45 2.06
C THR A 149 -5.15 -18.51 1.00
N GLY A 150 -4.18 -17.60 1.05
CA GLY A 150 -3.16 -17.44 0.00
C GLY A 150 -3.70 -16.79 -1.28
N SER A 151 -4.97 -16.35 -1.31
CA SER A 151 -5.58 -15.71 -2.48
C SER A 151 -6.45 -14.52 -2.10
N ALA A 152 -6.54 -13.51 -2.98
CA ALA A 152 -7.40 -12.36 -2.81
C ALA A 152 -8.07 -11.99 -4.12
N GLN A 153 -9.26 -11.39 -4.03
CA GLN A 153 -9.97 -10.82 -5.17
C GLN A 153 -10.28 -9.36 -4.91
N GLY A 154 -10.05 -8.53 -5.92
CA GLY A 154 -10.47 -7.15 -5.94
C GLY A 154 -11.97 -7.01 -6.21
N THR A 155 -12.47 -5.81 -6.05
CA THR A 155 -13.84 -5.48 -6.45
C THR A 155 -13.93 -5.43 -7.98
N LYS A 156 -15.03 -5.98 -8.53
CA LYS A 156 -15.42 -5.73 -9.92
C LYS A 156 -16.42 -4.57 -9.87
N GLY A 157 -15.91 -3.34 -9.95
CA GLY A 157 -16.75 -2.14 -9.96
C GLY A 157 -16.91 -1.58 -11.38
N LYS A 158 -18.07 -1.00 -11.68
CA LYS A 158 -18.16 -0.05 -12.80
C LYS A 158 -17.28 1.15 -12.45
N PRO A 159 -16.54 1.73 -13.42
CA PRO A 159 -15.85 2.98 -13.19
C PRO A 159 -16.87 3.99 -12.65
N VAL A 160 -16.69 4.42 -11.42
CA VAL A 160 -17.43 5.57 -10.91
C VAL A 160 -16.76 6.78 -11.53
N ALA A 161 -17.52 7.56 -12.29
CA ALA A 161 -17.01 8.82 -12.79
C ALA A 161 -16.46 9.62 -11.59
N PRO A 162 -15.23 10.15 -11.68
CA PRO A 162 -14.63 10.84 -10.55
C PRO A 162 -15.56 11.98 -10.13
N GLY A 163 -16.02 11.98 -8.89
CA GLY A 163 -16.96 12.99 -8.36
C GLY A 163 -16.41 14.42 -8.29
N TRP A 164 -15.21 14.63 -8.82
CA TRP A 164 -14.53 15.91 -8.97
C TRP A 164 -14.63 16.52 -10.38
N VAL A 165 -15.20 15.78 -11.34
CA VAL A 165 -15.60 16.33 -12.64
C VAL A 165 -17.01 16.90 -12.47
N LYS A 166 -17.11 18.06 -11.83
CA LYS A 166 -18.24 18.97 -11.91
C LYS A 166 -17.73 20.33 -12.36
#